data_155bd273a886bc13cdd3c5febd7c9a5d
#
_entry.id   155bd273a886bc13cdd3c5febd7c9a5d
#
_cell.length_a   1.000
_cell.length_b   1.000
_cell.length_c   1.000
_cell.angle_alpha   90.00
_cell.angle_beta   90.00
_cell.angle_gamma   90.00
#
_symmetry.space_group_name_H-M   'P 1'
#
loop_
_entity.id
_entity.type
_entity.pdbx_description
1 polymer ?
#
loop_
_entity_poly.entity_id
_entity_poly.type
_entity_poly.pdbx_seq_one_letter_code
_entity_poly.pdbx_strand_id
1 'polypeptide(L)'
;MNPLRLFWGWIPRKNECFRAPNQSVKPLPILEKRKIQAEVLGPVFHEMVEQVGSEKAASILKEAIRKAAIEEGKHFREKTDASSSTMDQFVELMELWKAGGALEMEVLQQSDTRCDFNVNRCRYAEMYREMGLQEIGHLLSCNRDGSFCEGFDPKLKLVRKQTLMEGADCCTFRYTLDSENKNKNL
;
A
#
# COMPACT_ATOMS: atom_id res chain seq x y z
N MET A 1 -12.10 11.42 50.98
CA MET A 1 -10.79 11.24 50.36
C MET A 1 -10.95 10.18 49.26
N ASN A 2 -10.87 10.56 48.01
CA ASN A 2 -11.13 9.68 46.85
C ASN A 2 -9.82 9.54 46.07
N PRO A 3 -9.19 8.32 45.98
CA PRO A 3 -7.88 8.11 45.35
C PRO A 3 -8.01 7.55 43.92
N LEU A 4 -8.79 8.21 43.06
CA LEU A 4 -8.90 7.84 41.62
C LEU A 4 -8.65 9.06 40.73
N ARG A 5 -7.50 9.70 40.91
CA ARG A 5 -7.01 10.72 39.96
C ARG A 5 -5.52 10.54 39.74
N LEU A 6 -5.15 9.55 38.92
CA LEU A 6 -3.80 9.46 38.34
C LEU A 6 -3.76 8.26 37.38
N PHE A 7 -4.28 8.39 36.14
CA PHE A 7 -3.86 7.53 35.02
C PHE A 7 -4.49 7.94 33.66
N TRP A 8 -4.73 9.26 33.44
CA TRP A 8 -5.11 9.77 32.12
C TRP A 8 -4.22 10.94 31.75
N GLY A 9 -3.00 10.66 31.32
CA GLY A 9 -2.01 11.69 30.98
C GLY A 9 -1.10 11.37 29.82
N TRP A 10 -1.46 10.39 28.98
CA TRP A 10 -0.64 10.12 27.79
C TRP A 10 -1.52 9.96 26.55
N ILE A 11 -2.02 11.09 26.03
CA ILE A 11 -2.52 11.19 24.65
C ILE A 11 -1.33 11.69 23.85
N PRO A 12 -0.70 10.86 22.99
CA PRO A 12 0.38 11.36 22.14
C PRO A 12 -0.18 12.46 21.23
N ARG A 13 0.52 13.59 21.17
CA ARG A 13 0.22 14.67 20.23
C ARG A 13 0.25 14.09 18.83
N LYS A 14 -0.64 14.54 17.95
CA LYS A 14 -0.92 14.02 16.59
C LYS A 14 0.30 13.86 15.67
N ASN A 15 1.50 14.28 16.06
CA ASN A 15 2.70 14.33 15.22
C ASN A 15 3.89 13.48 15.71
N GLU A 16 3.76 12.64 16.74
CA GLU A 16 4.92 11.93 17.31
C GLU A 16 4.97 10.41 17.05
N CYS A 17 3.96 9.83 16.39
CA CYS A 17 3.90 8.38 16.19
C CYS A 17 4.77 7.80 15.06
N PHE A 18 5.48 8.62 14.28
CA PHE A 18 6.37 8.16 13.21
C PHE A 18 7.74 8.83 13.26
N ARG A 19 8.56 8.51 14.27
CA ARG A 19 10.00 8.72 14.12
C ARG A 19 10.52 7.76 13.05
N ALA A 20 11.13 8.31 12.00
CA ALA A 20 11.84 7.53 11.00
C ALA A 20 12.85 6.60 11.69
N PRO A 21 12.95 5.33 11.29
CA PRO A 21 13.92 4.40 11.88
C PRO A 21 15.35 4.95 11.71
N ASN A 22 16.16 4.75 12.75
CA ASN A 22 17.58 5.11 12.77
C ASN A 22 18.29 4.56 11.51
N GLN A 23 19.06 5.39 10.79
CA GLN A 23 19.65 5.12 9.46
C GLN A 23 20.61 3.93 9.39
N SER A 24 20.87 3.22 10.48
CA SER A 24 21.78 2.08 10.53
C SER A 24 21.14 0.70 10.27
N VAL A 25 19.82 0.62 10.20
CA VAL A 25 19.11 -0.64 9.97
C VAL A 25 18.78 -0.77 8.49
N LYS A 26 19.32 -1.80 7.82
CA LYS A 26 18.95 -2.12 6.44
C LYS A 26 17.42 -2.30 6.37
N PRO A 27 16.71 -1.59 5.49
CA PRO A 27 15.27 -1.68 5.42
C PRO A 27 14.85 -3.11 5.04
N LEU A 28 13.85 -3.64 5.73
CA LEU A 28 13.28 -4.94 5.42
C LEU A 28 12.65 -4.91 4.02
N PRO A 29 12.80 -6.00 3.23
CA PRO A 29 12.04 -6.17 1.99
C PRO A 29 10.53 -5.99 2.26
N ILE A 30 9.83 -5.42 1.29
CA ILE A 30 8.40 -5.11 1.49
C ILE A 30 7.59 -6.38 1.74
N LEU A 31 7.91 -7.49 1.09
CA LEU A 31 7.25 -8.78 1.34
C LEU A 31 7.35 -9.20 2.81
N GLU A 32 8.54 -9.13 3.40
CA GLU A 32 8.75 -9.46 4.82
C GLU A 32 8.00 -8.49 5.75
N LYS A 33 8.02 -7.21 5.42
CA LYS A 33 7.25 -6.20 6.15
C LYS A 33 5.76 -6.53 6.13
N ARG A 34 5.20 -6.95 4.99
CA ARG A 34 3.78 -7.33 4.87
C ARG A 34 3.47 -8.59 5.65
N LYS A 35 4.39 -9.58 5.68
CA LYS A 35 4.24 -10.79 6.49
C LYS A 35 4.10 -10.45 7.97
N ILE A 36 5.05 -9.68 8.51
CA ILE A 36 5.02 -9.25 9.92
C ILE A 36 3.74 -8.48 10.24
N GLN A 37 3.30 -7.57 9.36
CA GLN A 37 2.04 -6.85 9.53
C GLN A 37 0.84 -7.79 9.55
N ALA A 38 0.82 -8.81 8.70
CA ALA A 38 -0.27 -9.77 8.61
C ALA A 38 -0.37 -10.67 9.85
N GLU A 39 0.76 -11.05 10.44
CA GLU A 39 0.80 -11.84 11.69
C GLU A 39 0.06 -11.15 12.85
N VAL A 40 0.07 -9.80 12.86
CA VAL A 40 -0.64 -9.00 13.86
C VAL A 40 -2.07 -8.67 13.42
N LEU A 41 -2.23 -8.25 12.15
CA LEU A 41 -3.54 -7.81 11.65
C LEU A 41 -4.53 -8.95 11.44
N GLY A 42 -4.08 -10.18 11.19
CA GLY A 42 -4.95 -11.34 11.06
C GLY A 42 -5.78 -11.59 12.32
N PRO A 43 -5.16 -11.84 13.49
CA PRO A 43 -5.88 -11.99 14.76
C PRO A 43 -6.76 -10.79 15.12
N VAL A 44 -6.28 -9.56 14.87
CA VAL A 44 -7.07 -8.33 15.11
C VAL A 44 -8.31 -8.29 14.22
N PHE A 45 -8.18 -8.70 12.95
CA PHE A 45 -9.32 -8.76 12.04
C PHE A 45 -10.36 -9.78 12.49
N HIS A 46 -9.93 -10.98 12.89
CA HIS A 46 -10.84 -12.01 13.38
C HIS A 46 -11.60 -11.54 14.63
N GLU A 47 -10.92 -10.93 15.59
CA GLU A 47 -11.55 -10.33 16.76
C GLU A 47 -12.57 -9.22 16.37
N MET A 48 -12.22 -8.39 15.39
CA MET A 48 -13.14 -7.38 14.87
C MET A 48 -14.38 -8.02 14.23
N VAL A 49 -14.24 -9.14 13.51
CA VAL A 49 -15.37 -9.88 12.93
C VAL A 49 -16.32 -10.38 14.00
N GLU A 50 -15.80 -10.90 15.10
CA GLU A 50 -16.61 -11.36 16.24
C GLU A 50 -17.39 -10.22 16.90
N GLN A 51 -16.78 -9.04 17.03
CA GLN A 51 -17.40 -7.90 17.72
C GLN A 51 -18.37 -7.10 16.86
N VAL A 52 -18.06 -6.89 15.59
CA VAL A 52 -18.81 -5.94 14.74
C VAL A 52 -19.31 -6.53 13.41
N GLY A 53 -19.06 -7.81 13.17
CA GLY A 53 -19.41 -8.51 11.92
C GLY A 53 -18.41 -8.27 10.79
N SER A 54 -18.41 -9.17 9.80
CA SER A 54 -17.41 -9.24 8.73
C SER A 54 -17.36 -7.99 7.84
N GLU A 55 -18.53 -7.46 7.43
CA GLU A 55 -18.60 -6.27 6.58
C GLU A 55 -17.99 -5.04 7.25
N LYS A 56 -18.33 -4.82 8.52
CA LYS A 56 -17.83 -3.68 9.29
C LYS A 56 -16.35 -3.82 9.56
N ALA A 57 -15.89 -5.02 9.94
CA ALA A 57 -14.47 -5.33 10.14
C ALA A 57 -13.66 -5.08 8.86
N ALA A 58 -14.13 -5.58 7.71
CA ALA A 58 -13.49 -5.36 6.42
C ALA A 58 -13.42 -3.87 6.03
N SER A 59 -14.51 -3.13 6.26
CA SER A 59 -14.55 -1.68 6.01
C SER A 59 -13.54 -0.91 6.88
N ILE A 60 -13.43 -1.24 8.16
CA ILE A 60 -12.47 -0.62 9.09
C ILE A 60 -11.03 -0.92 8.62
N LEU A 61 -10.73 -2.19 8.36
CA LEU A 61 -9.39 -2.61 7.91
C LEU A 61 -9.02 -1.95 6.58
N LYS A 62 -9.93 -1.97 5.61
CA LYS A 62 -9.75 -1.33 4.29
C LYS A 62 -9.38 0.14 4.43
N GLU A 63 -10.13 0.89 5.24
CA GLU A 63 -9.91 2.33 5.40
C GLU A 63 -8.61 2.63 6.18
N ALA A 64 -8.28 1.84 7.18
CA ALA A 64 -7.02 1.96 7.91
C ALA A 64 -5.80 1.74 6.98
N ILE A 65 -5.85 0.69 6.15
CA ILE A 65 -4.79 0.37 5.18
C ILE A 65 -4.72 1.45 4.08
N ARG A 66 -5.87 1.94 3.59
CA ARG A 66 -5.92 3.04 2.62
C ARG A 66 -5.19 4.29 3.13
N LYS A 67 -5.53 4.75 4.33
CA LYS A 67 -4.88 5.91 4.95
C LYS A 67 -3.38 5.72 5.11
N ALA A 68 -2.96 4.55 5.61
CA ALA A 68 -1.55 4.23 5.77
C ALA A 68 -0.80 4.21 4.42
N ALA A 69 -1.44 3.75 3.34
CA ALA A 69 -0.85 3.73 2.01
C ALA A 69 -0.71 5.14 1.40
N ILE A 70 -1.69 6.02 1.61
CA ILE A 70 -1.61 7.43 1.20
C ILE A 70 -0.42 8.12 1.89
N GLU A 71 -0.29 7.97 3.21
CA GLU A 71 0.84 8.56 3.94
C GLU A 71 2.19 7.95 3.50
N GLU A 72 2.24 6.65 3.21
CA GLU A 72 3.43 6.01 2.63
C GLU A 72 3.77 6.63 1.26
N GLY A 73 2.78 6.85 0.39
CA GLY A 73 2.95 7.50 -0.92
C GLY A 73 3.53 8.92 -0.80
N LYS A 74 2.97 9.75 0.07
CA LYS A 74 3.47 11.12 0.34
C LYS A 74 4.94 11.09 0.79
N HIS A 75 5.26 10.21 1.75
CA HIS A 75 6.61 10.08 2.26
C HIS A 75 7.63 9.65 1.19
N PHE A 76 7.23 8.78 0.26
CA PHE A 76 8.08 8.43 -0.87
C PHE A 76 8.23 9.60 -1.83
N ARG A 77 7.17 10.34 -2.12
CA ARG A 77 7.22 11.53 -2.97
C ARG A 77 8.19 12.60 -2.45
N GLU A 78 8.19 12.84 -1.15
CA GLU A 78 9.10 13.80 -0.50
C GLU A 78 10.58 13.44 -0.65
N LYS A 79 10.88 12.16 -0.90
CA LYS A 79 12.26 11.64 -1.03
C LYS A 79 12.73 11.50 -2.48
N THR A 80 11.83 11.65 -3.46
CA THR A 80 12.21 11.55 -4.86
C THR A 80 12.87 12.84 -5.34
N ASP A 81 13.86 12.70 -6.21
CA ASP A 81 14.54 13.83 -6.86
C ASP A 81 13.60 14.46 -7.91
N ALA A 82 13.46 15.79 -7.90
CA ALA A 82 12.66 16.53 -8.86
C ALA A 82 13.24 16.55 -10.30
N SER A 83 14.38 15.92 -10.54
CA SER A 83 15.07 15.95 -11.84
C SER A 83 14.47 14.99 -12.88
N SER A 84 13.74 13.96 -12.47
CA SER A 84 13.10 12.97 -13.36
C SER A 84 11.57 13.14 -13.40
N SER A 85 10.91 12.54 -14.41
CA SER A 85 9.45 12.59 -14.50
C SER A 85 8.78 11.86 -13.33
N THR A 86 7.56 12.25 -12.97
CA THR A 86 6.77 11.57 -11.92
C THR A 86 6.59 10.08 -12.23
N MET A 87 6.39 9.71 -13.51
CA MET A 87 6.22 8.31 -13.91
C MET A 87 7.54 7.54 -13.75
N ASP A 88 8.68 8.11 -14.13
CA ASP A 88 9.98 7.45 -13.96
C ASP A 88 10.30 7.21 -12.50
N GLN A 89 10.08 8.21 -11.64
CA GLN A 89 10.24 8.08 -10.18
C GLN A 89 9.35 6.97 -9.61
N PHE A 90 8.10 6.90 -10.08
CA PHE A 90 7.17 5.85 -9.66
C PHE A 90 7.62 4.46 -10.13
N VAL A 91 8.10 4.33 -11.37
CA VAL A 91 8.62 3.06 -11.93
C VAL A 91 9.85 2.59 -11.16
N GLU A 92 10.75 3.49 -10.77
CA GLU A 92 11.92 3.15 -9.93
C GLU A 92 11.49 2.56 -8.57
N LEU A 93 10.42 3.08 -7.97
CA LEU A 93 9.91 2.54 -6.71
C LEU A 93 9.34 1.12 -6.84
N MET A 94 8.90 0.71 -8.03
CA MET A 94 8.40 -0.66 -8.25
C MET A 94 9.47 -1.73 -8.01
N GLU A 95 10.75 -1.40 -8.14
CA GLU A 95 11.85 -2.32 -7.80
C GLU A 95 11.82 -2.76 -6.33
N LEU A 96 11.33 -1.90 -5.44
CA LEU A 96 11.17 -2.24 -4.02
C LEU A 96 10.10 -3.32 -3.80
N TRP A 97 9.02 -3.29 -4.60
CA TRP A 97 7.95 -4.30 -4.51
C TRP A 97 8.33 -5.62 -5.17
N LYS A 98 9.24 -5.59 -6.16
CA LYS A 98 9.79 -6.78 -6.83
C LYS A 98 10.93 -7.43 -6.05
N ALA A 99 11.53 -6.71 -5.10
CA ALA A 99 12.73 -7.14 -4.40
C ALA A 99 12.59 -8.57 -3.84
N GLY A 100 13.64 -9.37 -3.99
CA GLY A 100 13.65 -10.77 -3.56
C GLY A 100 12.76 -11.70 -4.42
N GLY A 101 12.44 -11.31 -5.67
CA GLY A 101 11.59 -12.09 -6.56
C GLY A 101 10.13 -12.13 -6.08
N ALA A 102 9.66 -11.09 -5.38
CA ALA A 102 8.30 -11.04 -4.84
C ALA A 102 7.23 -10.97 -5.93
N LEU A 103 7.55 -10.43 -7.10
CA LEU A 103 6.65 -10.32 -8.25
C LEU A 103 7.37 -10.75 -9.53
N GLU A 104 6.72 -11.58 -10.36
CA GLU A 104 7.10 -11.82 -11.74
C GLU A 104 6.23 -10.95 -12.64
N MET A 105 6.85 -10.00 -13.32
CA MET A 105 6.16 -8.94 -14.08
C MET A 105 6.52 -9.01 -15.56
N GLU A 106 5.52 -8.76 -16.40
CA GLU A 106 5.65 -8.56 -17.82
C GLU A 106 5.24 -7.13 -18.17
N VAL A 107 6.21 -6.29 -18.55
CA VAL A 107 5.96 -4.91 -18.96
C VAL A 107 5.42 -4.90 -20.38
N LEU A 108 4.25 -4.30 -20.58
CA LEU A 108 3.57 -4.19 -21.86
C LEU A 108 3.82 -2.85 -22.53
N GLN A 109 3.85 -1.77 -21.74
CA GLN A 109 4.09 -0.40 -22.20
C GLN A 109 4.66 0.44 -21.08
N GLN A 110 5.64 1.32 -21.42
CA GLN A 110 6.17 2.33 -20.52
C GLN A 110 6.46 3.61 -21.30
N SER A 111 6.06 4.75 -20.73
CA SER A 111 6.33 6.09 -21.23
C SER A 111 6.26 7.09 -20.07
N ASP A 112 6.53 8.37 -20.30
CA ASP A 112 6.49 9.44 -19.29
C ASP A 112 5.11 9.62 -18.62
N THR A 113 4.04 9.11 -19.24
CA THR A 113 2.67 9.26 -18.75
C THR A 113 1.92 7.94 -18.56
N ARG A 114 2.55 6.80 -18.86
CA ARG A 114 1.89 5.49 -18.81
C ARG A 114 2.86 4.37 -18.46
N CYS A 115 2.40 3.47 -17.60
CA CYS A 115 3.10 2.23 -17.29
C CYS A 115 2.09 1.09 -17.16
N ASP A 116 2.09 0.18 -18.14
CA ASP A 116 1.21 -0.98 -18.20
C ASP A 116 2.03 -2.25 -18.04
N PHE A 117 1.63 -3.11 -17.12
CA PHE A 117 2.24 -4.43 -16.95
C PHE A 117 1.24 -5.45 -16.41
N ASN A 118 1.56 -6.72 -16.59
CA ASN A 118 0.92 -7.82 -15.91
C ASN A 118 1.83 -8.38 -14.82
N VAL A 119 1.25 -8.88 -13.74
CA VAL A 119 1.96 -9.69 -12.75
C VAL A 119 1.48 -11.12 -12.91
N ASN A 120 2.38 -12.01 -13.32
CA ASN A 120 2.07 -13.42 -13.62
C ASN A 120 2.30 -14.32 -12.40
N ARG A 121 3.09 -13.84 -11.40
CA ARG A 121 3.27 -14.47 -10.09
C ARG A 121 3.36 -13.42 -8.99
N CYS A 122 2.69 -13.65 -7.88
CA CYS A 122 2.64 -12.74 -6.74
C CYS A 122 2.90 -13.50 -5.44
N ARG A 123 4.10 -13.38 -4.86
CA ARG A 123 4.44 -14.02 -3.59
C ARG A 123 3.70 -13.41 -2.40
N TYR A 124 3.16 -12.22 -2.52
CA TYR A 124 2.23 -11.67 -1.51
C TYR A 124 0.95 -12.51 -1.46
N ALA A 125 0.39 -12.90 -2.61
CA ALA A 125 -0.79 -13.76 -2.66
C ALA A 125 -0.49 -15.17 -2.14
N GLU A 126 0.68 -15.73 -2.49
CA GLU A 126 1.15 -17.02 -1.97
C GLU A 126 1.26 -16.96 -0.44
N MET A 127 1.97 -15.97 0.10
CA MET A 127 2.17 -15.75 1.53
C MET A 127 0.85 -15.64 2.31
N TYR A 128 -0.11 -14.83 1.84
CA TYR A 128 -1.40 -14.71 2.55
C TYR A 128 -2.20 -16.02 2.53
N ARG A 129 -2.13 -16.81 1.45
CA ARG A 129 -2.74 -18.15 1.43
C ARG A 129 -2.08 -19.09 2.42
N GLU A 130 -0.75 -19.12 2.48
CA GLU A 130 0.02 -19.93 3.44
C GLU A 130 -0.28 -19.55 4.91
N MET A 131 -0.59 -18.27 5.15
CA MET A 131 -0.99 -17.78 6.48
C MET A 131 -2.48 -18.00 6.80
N GLY A 132 -3.29 -18.54 5.87
CA GLY A 132 -4.74 -18.67 6.05
C GLY A 132 -5.49 -17.33 6.01
N LEU A 133 -4.88 -16.28 5.41
CA LEU A 133 -5.42 -14.90 5.35
C LEU A 133 -5.82 -14.49 3.92
N GLN A 134 -6.14 -15.47 3.04
CA GLN A 134 -6.53 -15.21 1.66
C GLN A 134 -7.77 -14.30 1.54
N GLU A 135 -8.69 -14.37 2.49
CA GLU A 135 -9.92 -13.57 2.51
C GLU A 135 -9.66 -12.07 2.69
N ILE A 136 -8.58 -11.69 3.39
CA ILE A 136 -8.22 -10.29 3.64
C ILE A 136 -6.95 -9.84 2.94
N GLY A 137 -6.25 -10.74 2.25
CA GLY A 137 -4.99 -10.43 1.56
C GLY A 137 -5.12 -9.26 0.59
N HIS A 138 -6.27 -9.16 -0.12
CA HIS A 138 -6.58 -8.04 -1.00
C HIS A 138 -6.72 -6.70 -0.24
N LEU A 139 -7.25 -6.70 0.98
CA LEU A 139 -7.34 -5.51 1.83
C LEU A 139 -5.96 -5.09 2.33
N LEU A 140 -5.11 -6.06 2.69
CA LEU A 140 -3.80 -5.80 3.27
C LEU A 140 -2.76 -5.31 2.25
N SER A 141 -2.80 -5.81 1.00
CA SER A 141 -1.83 -5.45 -0.05
C SER A 141 -2.45 -4.78 -1.26
N CYS A 142 -3.37 -5.44 -1.98
CA CYS A 142 -3.89 -4.89 -3.24
C CYS A 142 -4.60 -3.54 -3.06
N ASN A 143 -5.28 -3.32 -1.94
CA ASN A 143 -5.92 -2.05 -1.60
C ASN A 143 -4.92 -0.87 -1.48
N ARG A 144 -3.64 -1.18 -1.26
CA ARG A 144 -2.60 -0.15 -1.12
C ARG A 144 -2.20 0.48 -2.45
N ASP A 145 -2.26 -0.27 -3.55
CA ASP A 145 -1.65 0.16 -4.82
C ASP A 145 -2.21 1.48 -5.34
N GLY A 146 -3.54 1.58 -5.48
CA GLY A 146 -4.19 2.81 -5.90
C GLY A 146 -4.11 3.92 -4.85
N SER A 147 -4.18 3.55 -3.57
CA SER A 147 -4.09 4.50 -2.45
C SER A 147 -2.69 5.08 -2.30
N PHE A 148 -1.65 4.29 -2.57
CA PHE A 148 -0.28 4.79 -2.64
C PHE A 148 -0.11 5.82 -3.74
N CYS A 149 -0.69 5.57 -4.94
CA CYS A 149 -0.68 6.53 -6.03
C CYS A 149 -1.33 7.86 -5.63
N GLU A 150 -2.48 7.82 -4.94
CA GLU A 150 -3.18 9.01 -4.43
C GLU A 150 -2.26 9.87 -3.55
N GLY A 151 -1.44 9.22 -2.71
CA GLY A 151 -0.47 9.89 -1.84
C GLY A 151 0.79 10.36 -2.57
N PHE A 152 1.29 9.56 -3.52
CA PHE A 152 2.52 9.85 -4.27
C PHE A 152 2.33 11.02 -5.25
N ASP A 153 1.30 10.95 -6.09
CA ASP A 153 0.85 12.04 -6.94
C ASP A 153 -0.64 11.84 -7.27
N PRO A 154 -1.53 12.78 -6.90
CA PRO A 154 -2.96 12.65 -7.17
C PRO A 154 -3.34 12.52 -8.66
N LYS A 155 -2.42 12.88 -9.58
CA LYS A 155 -2.59 12.71 -11.03
C LYS A 155 -2.27 11.29 -11.49
N LEU A 156 -1.56 10.51 -10.69
CA LEU A 156 -1.24 9.12 -10.99
C LEU A 156 -2.44 8.23 -10.67
N LYS A 157 -2.98 7.56 -11.67
CA LYS A 157 -4.17 6.72 -11.59
C LYS A 157 -3.82 5.27 -11.89
N LEU A 158 -4.42 4.36 -11.14
CA LEU A 158 -4.37 2.92 -11.38
C LEU A 158 -5.72 2.41 -11.86
N VAL A 159 -5.73 1.72 -12.97
CA VAL A 159 -6.83 0.84 -13.38
C VAL A 159 -6.34 -0.59 -13.31
N ARG A 160 -7.03 -1.43 -12.52
CA ARG A 160 -6.74 -2.86 -12.36
C ARG A 160 -8.05 -3.64 -12.35
N LYS A 161 -8.23 -4.52 -13.34
CA LYS A 161 -9.50 -5.25 -13.54
C LYS A 161 -9.54 -6.59 -12.82
N GLN A 162 -8.37 -7.17 -12.54
CA GLN A 162 -8.27 -8.50 -11.93
C GLN A 162 -6.96 -8.65 -11.15
N THR A 163 -6.94 -9.58 -10.19
CA THR A 163 -5.76 -9.87 -9.37
C THR A 163 -5.60 -11.35 -9.09
N LEU A 164 -4.34 -11.80 -8.99
CA LEU A 164 -3.96 -13.14 -8.49
C LEU A 164 -4.47 -13.39 -7.07
N MET A 165 -4.63 -12.33 -6.27
CA MET A 165 -5.14 -12.39 -4.90
C MET A 165 -6.61 -12.83 -4.86
N GLU A 166 -7.37 -12.47 -5.90
CA GLU A 166 -8.80 -12.81 -6.07
C GLU A 166 -9.00 -14.02 -6.98
N GLY A 167 -7.92 -14.73 -7.34
CA GLY A 167 -7.98 -15.98 -8.07
C GLY A 167 -7.91 -15.86 -9.59
N ALA A 168 -7.61 -14.71 -10.15
CA ALA A 168 -7.34 -14.56 -11.58
C ALA A 168 -5.96 -15.13 -11.97
N ASP A 169 -5.73 -15.37 -13.25
CA ASP A 169 -4.47 -15.91 -13.80
C ASP A 169 -3.32 -14.89 -13.75
N CYS A 170 -3.64 -13.59 -13.72
CA CYS A 170 -2.65 -12.51 -13.56
C CYS A 170 -3.29 -11.27 -12.95
N CYS A 171 -2.44 -10.34 -12.46
CA CYS A 171 -2.90 -9.00 -12.14
C CYS A 171 -2.66 -8.08 -13.33
N THR A 172 -3.66 -7.24 -13.68
CA THR A 172 -3.55 -6.27 -14.78
C THR A 172 -3.35 -4.87 -14.24
N PHE A 173 -2.12 -4.37 -14.23
CA PHE A 173 -1.81 -3.01 -13.80
C PHE A 173 -1.73 -2.05 -14.98
N ARG A 174 -2.47 -0.95 -14.93
CA ARG A 174 -2.51 0.10 -15.95
C ARG A 174 -2.44 1.44 -15.24
N TYR A 175 -1.23 2.00 -15.18
CA TYR A 175 -0.98 3.30 -14.58
C TYR A 175 -0.99 4.38 -15.65
N THR A 176 -1.66 5.48 -15.36
CA THR A 176 -1.68 6.68 -16.19
C THR A 176 -1.41 7.91 -15.33
N LEU A 177 -0.64 8.86 -15.86
CA LEU A 177 -0.44 10.16 -15.27
C LEU A 177 -1.29 11.17 -16.05
N ASP A 178 -2.29 11.74 -15.38
CA ASP A 178 -3.14 12.75 -16.01
C ASP A 178 -2.30 13.99 -16.36
N SER A 179 -2.24 14.34 -17.65
CA SER A 179 -1.64 15.59 -18.08
C SER A 179 -2.49 16.77 -17.62
N GLU A 180 -1.86 17.86 -17.18
CA GLU A 180 -2.59 19.11 -16.99
C GLU A 180 -3.23 19.52 -18.31
N ASN A 181 -4.56 19.69 -18.30
CA ASN A 181 -5.27 20.33 -19.40
C ASN A 181 -4.73 21.77 -19.53
N LYS A 182 -3.74 21.99 -20.42
CA LYS A 182 -3.26 23.33 -20.79
C LYS A 182 -4.32 24.13 -21.58
N ASN A 183 -5.57 23.70 -21.60
CA ASN A 183 -6.68 24.38 -22.30
C ASN A 183 -7.74 24.89 -21.32
N LYS A 184 -7.38 25.89 -20.51
CA LYS A 184 -8.33 26.87 -19.99
C LYS A 184 -7.70 28.23 -20.11
N ASN A 185 -7.58 28.74 -21.35
CA ASN A 185 -7.49 30.15 -21.69
C ASN A 185 -7.51 30.24 -23.22
N LEU A 186 -8.69 30.32 -23.79
CA LEU A 186 -9.02 31.00 -25.06
C LEU A 186 -10.41 31.59 -24.91
#